data_6cc24e5d3981b4765e917d7a2ee48faa
#
_entry.id   6cc24e5d3981b4765e917d7a2ee48faa
#
_cell.length_a   1.000
_cell.length_b   1.000
_cell.length_c   1.000
_cell.angle_alpha   90.00
_cell.angle_beta   90.00
_cell.angle_gamma   90.00
#
_symmetry.space_group_name_H-M   'P 1'
#
loop_
_entity.id
_entity.type
_entity.pdbx_description
1 polymer ?
#
loop_
_entity_poly.entity_id
_entity_poly.type
_entity_poly.pdbx_seq_one_letter_code
_entity_poly.pdbx_strand_id
1 'polypeptide(L)'
;MGPVVSVFGHTTPLQLPDLPVGVLYVLAITSIGVYGIVLAGWASGSTYPLLGGLRSSAQVVSYEIAMAMCFAAVFLYSGTMSTSGIVDAQTHTWYVLLLLPSFVVYVTAMVGETNRAPFDLPEAEGELVGGFHTEYSSLKFAMFFLAEYVNMTTVSALATTLFLGGWRAPWPLSLWSGFNSGWWPLVWFVVKVWLFLLLFMWLRATLPRLRYDQFMALGWKLLIPVSLVWILIVACLRSAGLTGVLPSLAAAAGLLAALIAANALRRRVNHPLPPPPPPDRA
;
A
#
# COMPACT_ATOMS: atom_id res chain seq x y z
N MET A 1 -17.44 9.71 -14.60
CA MET A 1 -18.73 9.49 -13.89
C MET A 1 -18.77 8.05 -13.42
N GLY A 2 -19.20 7.79 -12.16
CA GLY A 2 -19.31 6.42 -11.63
C GLY A 2 -20.36 5.57 -12.38
N PRO A 3 -20.40 4.25 -12.11
CA PRO A 3 -21.37 3.37 -12.72
C PRO A 3 -22.80 3.79 -12.33
N VAL A 4 -23.71 3.78 -13.31
CA VAL A 4 -25.11 4.18 -13.13
C VAL A 4 -25.96 2.92 -13.01
N VAL A 5 -26.81 2.88 -12.00
CA VAL A 5 -27.75 1.77 -11.75
C VAL A 5 -29.18 2.30 -11.69
N SER A 6 -30.11 1.54 -12.22
CA SER A 6 -31.53 1.84 -12.07
C SER A 6 -32.09 1.10 -10.84
N VAL A 7 -32.59 1.88 -9.88
CA VAL A 7 -33.25 1.38 -8.67
C VAL A 7 -34.68 1.93 -8.67
N PHE A 8 -35.68 1.06 -8.67
CA PHE A 8 -37.10 1.44 -8.74
C PHE A 8 -37.47 2.42 -9.86
N GLY A 9 -36.81 2.30 -11.03
CA GLY A 9 -37.08 3.18 -12.18
C GLY A 9 -36.34 4.50 -12.20
N HIS A 10 -35.59 4.82 -11.13
CA HIS A 10 -34.71 6.00 -11.04
C HIS A 10 -33.26 5.59 -11.33
N THR A 11 -32.58 6.32 -12.20
CA THR A 11 -31.16 6.13 -12.51
C THR A 11 -30.32 6.93 -11.53
N THR A 12 -29.55 6.22 -10.68
CA THR A 12 -28.66 6.84 -9.70
C THR A 12 -27.22 6.39 -9.92
N PRO A 13 -26.22 7.30 -9.84
CA PRO A 13 -24.82 6.90 -9.82
C PRO A 13 -24.50 6.20 -8.50
N LEU A 14 -23.73 5.12 -8.54
CA LEU A 14 -23.20 4.43 -7.35
C LEU A 14 -22.00 5.17 -6.73
N GLN A 15 -21.94 6.47 -6.88
CA GLN A 15 -20.89 7.33 -6.37
C GLN A 15 -21.55 8.49 -5.63
N LEU A 16 -21.12 8.73 -4.39
CA LEU A 16 -21.60 9.86 -3.61
C LEU A 16 -21.14 11.18 -4.27
N PRO A 17 -20.09 11.86 -3.84
CA PRO A 17 -19.48 12.97 -4.56
C PRO A 17 -18.28 12.51 -5.38
N ASP A 18 -18.05 13.14 -6.52
CA ASP A 18 -16.78 13.02 -7.26
C ASP A 18 -15.87 14.19 -6.88
N LEU A 19 -15.03 13.95 -5.89
CA LEU A 19 -14.08 14.96 -5.43
C LEU A 19 -12.89 15.04 -6.39
N PRO A 20 -12.50 16.25 -6.88
CA PRO A 20 -11.37 16.40 -7.79
C PRO A 20 -10.04 15.94 -7.18
N VAL A 21 -9.93 15.90 -5.85
CA VAL A 21 -8.77 15.43 -5.07
C VAL A 21 -9.13 14.25 -4.17
N GLY A 22 -10.03 13.37 -4.61
CA GLY A 22 -10.62 12.30 -3.80
C GLY A 22 -9.59 11.37 -3.16
N VAL A 23 -8.53 11.01 -3.86
CA VAL A 23 -7.47 10.13 -3.34
C VAL A 23 -6.70 10.81 -2.20
N LEU A 24 -6.33 12.10 -2.37
CA LEU A 24 -5.64 12.85 -1.31
C LEU A 24 -6.54 13.08 -0.09
N TYR A 25 -7.85 13.26 -0.30
CA TYR A 25 -8.80 13.38 0.80
C TYR A 25 -8.86 12.12 1.66
N VAL A 26 -8.91 10.94 1.02
CA VAL A 26 -8.87 9.66 1.76
C VAL A 26 -7.56 9.51 2.51
N LEU A 27 -6.42 9.81 1.87
CA LEU A 27 -5.10 9.76 2.53
C LEU A 27 -5.04 10.68 3.75
N ALA A 28 -5.55 11.91 3.64
CA ALA A 28 -5.57 12.86 4.75
C ALA A 28 -6.41 12.36 5.94
N ILE A 29 -7.52 11.66 5.68
CA ILE A 29 -8.35 11.09 6.75
C ILE A 29 -7.64 9.90 7.41
N THR A 30 -6.98 9.01 6.64
CA THR A 30 -6.23 7.90 7.22
C THR A 30 -5.07 8.38 8.07
N SER A 31 -4.37 9.44 7.65
CA SER A 31 -3.29 10.08 8.44
C SER A 31 -3.76 10.57 9.81
N ILE A 32 -4.98 11.09 9.91
CA ILE A 32 -5.56 11.52 11.20
C ILE A 32 -5.70 10.33 12.16
N GLY A 33 -5.89 9.12 11.65
CA GLY A 33 -5.97 7.89 12.46
C GLY A 33 -4.74 7.64 13.34
N VAL A 34 -3.56 8.12 12.92
CA VAL A 34 -2.32 8.02 13.71
C VAL A 34 -2.43 8.72 15.06
N TYR A 35 -3.10 9.88 15.10
CA TYR A 35 -3.32 10.60 16.35
C TYR A 35 -4.17 9.79 17.32
N GLY A 36 -5.15 9.01 16.83
CA GLY A 36 -5.94 8.13 17.66
C GLY A 36 -5.10 7.07 18.39
N ILE A 37 -4.13 6.48 17.69
CA ILE A 37 -3.21 5.47 18.26
C ILE A 37 -2.29 6.10 19.31
N VAL A 38 -1.70 7.27 19.01
CA VAL A 38 -0.82 7.98 19.94
C VAL A 38 -1.56 8.42 21.20
N LEU A 39 -2.76 8.98 21.04
CA LEU A 39 -3.60 9.41 22.14
C LEU A 39 -4.07 8.23 22.99
N ALA A 40 -4.38 7.09 22.38
CA ALA A 40 -4.73 5.88 23.11
C ALA A 40 -3.57 5.38 23.97
N GLY A 41 -2.36 5.32 23.40
CA GLY A 41 -1.16 4.95 24.14
C GLY A 41 -0.86 5.91 25.30
N TRP A 42 -1.04 7.21 25.09
CA TRP A 42 -0.82 8.22 26.13
C TRP A 42 -1.89 8.18 27.21
N ALA A 43 -3.16 8.07 26.84
CA ALA A 43 -4.29 8.06 27.78
C ALA A 43 -4.33 6.82 28.67
N SER A 44 -3.63 5.74 28.33
CA SER A 44 -3.54 4.52 29.13
C SER A 44 -2.78 4.72 30.46
N GLY A 45 -1.93 5.76 30.56
CA GLY A 45 -1.13 6.04 31.76
C GLY A 45 -0.02 5.02 32.07
N SER A 46 0.22 4.05 31.19
CA SER A 46 1.25 3.01 31.31
C SER A 46 2.37 3.23 30.30
N THR A 47 3.59 2.83 30.65
CA THR A 47 4.77 3.02 29.78
C THR A 47 4.76 2.10 28.56
N TYR A 48 4.27 0.87 28.69
CA TYR A 48 4.20 -0.09 27.58
C TYR A 48 3.25 0.33 26.47
N PRO A 49 2.00 0.70 26.74
CA PRO A 49 1.08 1.25 25.75
C PRO A 49 1.60 2.51 25.07
N LEU A 50 2.26 3.41 25.82
CA LEU A 50 2.86 4.61 25.24
C LEU A 50 3.95 4.27 24.22
N LEU A 51 4.85 3.35 24.56
CA LEU A 51 5.90 2.87 23.64
C LEU A 51 5.28 2.15 22.42
N GLY A 52 4.23 1.36 22.62
CA GLY A 52 3.47 0.72 21.55
C GLY A 52 2.86 1.74 20.58
N GLY A 53 2.20 2.78 21.10
CA GLY A 53 1.63 3.87 20.31
C GLY A 53 2.68 4.66 19.52
N LEU A 54 3.84 4.96 20.13
CA LEU A 54 4.94 5.65 19.44
C LEU A 54 5.56 4.78 18.32
N ARG A 55 5.74 3.48 18.55
CA ARG A 55 6.23 2.55 17.52
C ARG A 55 5.26 2.43 16.36
N SER A 56 3.96 2.31 16.65
CA SER A 56 2.92 2.26 15.62
C SER A 56 2.86 3.55 14.80
N SER A 57 2.91 4.72 15.44
CA SER A 57 2.90 5.99 14.73
C SER A 57 4.12 6.17 13.82
N ALA A 58 5.31 5.81 14.28
CA ALA A 58 6.53 5.84 13.47
C ALA A 58 6.43 4.89 12.26
N GLN A 59 5.81 3.73 12.43
CA GLN A 59 5.54 2.78 11.36
C GLN A 59 4.60 3.38 10.32
N VAL A 60 3.41 3.83 10.71
CA VAL A 60 2.39 4.34 9.80
C VAL A 60 2.93 5.54 9.03
N VAL A 61 3.53 6.54 9.67
CA VAL A 61 4.11 7.72 9.01
C VAL A 61 5.15 7.33 7.96
N SER A 62 6.01 6.36 8.26
CA SER A 62 7.06 5.92 7.33
C SER A 62 6.49 5.27 6.06
N TYR A 63 5.47 4.43 6.21
CA TYR A 63 4.87 3.70 5.09
C TYR A 63 3.87 4.56 4.31
N GLU A 64 3.24 5.52 4.95
CA GLU A 64 2.40 6.53 4.31
C GLU A 64 3.19 7.37 3.29
N ILE A 65 4.44 7.74 3.60
CA ILE A 65 5.31 8.43 2.64
C ILE A 65 5.54 7.57 1.39
N ALA A 66 5.85 6.28 1.56
CA ALA A 66 6.04 5.38 0.43
C ALA A 66 4.75 5.21 -0.40
N MET A 67 3.59 5.16 0.26
CA MET A 67 2.27 5.08 -0.38
C MET A 67 1.95 6.36 -1.16
N ALA A 68 2.20 7.54 -0.59
CA ALA A 68 2.01 8.84 -1.25
C ALA A 68 2.86 8.96 -2.53
N MET A 69 4.08 8.42 -2.51
CA MET A 69 4.93 8.35 -3.71
C MET A 69 4.32 7.45 -4.80
N CYS A 70 3.72 6.32 -4.42
CA CYS A 70 3.00 5.47 -5.39
C CYS A 70 1.80 6.19 -6.01
N PHE A 71 1.07 6.98 -5.23
CA PHE A 71 -0.04 7.79 -5.74
C PHE A 71 0.44 8.86 -6.72
N ALA A 72 1.54 9.54 -6.41
CA ALA A 72 2.13 10.52 -7.31
C ALA A 72 2.46 9.92 -8.70
N ALA A 73 2.99 8.69 -8.75
CA ALA A 73 3.22 7.98 -10.00
C ALA A 73 1.92 7.70 -10.76
N VAL A 74 0.84 7.33 -10.07
CA VAL A 74 -0.49 7.13 -10.68
C VAL A 74 -1.04 8.45 -11.21
N PHE A 75 -0.93 9.55 -10.46
CA PHE A 75 -1.40 10.87 -10.89
C PHE A 75 -0.65 11.39 -12.12
N LEU A 76 0.63 11.10 -12.25
CA LEU A 76 1.41 11.43 -13.47
C LEU A 76 0.87 10.72 -14.70
N TYR A 77 0.38 9.48 -14.56
CA TYR A 77 -0.21 8.74 -15.68
C TYR A 77 -1.64 9.15 -15.97
N SER A 78 -2.49 9.28 -14.96
CA SER A 78 -3.91 9.60 -15.11
C SER A 78 -4.16 11.07 -15.47
N GLY A 79 -3.28 11.99 -15.05
CA GLY A 79 -3.49 13.44 -15.17
C GLY A 79 -4.57 13.99 -14.25
N THR A 80 -5.08 13.19 -13.31
CA THR A 80 -6.15 13.55 -12.38
C THR A 80 -5.96 12.89 -11.02
N MET A 81 -6.49 13.50 -9.96
CA MET A 81 -6.51 12.97 -8.60
C MET A 81 -7.90 12.48 -8.17
N SER A 82 -8.89 12.61 -9.07
CA SER A 82 -10.24 12.09 -8.84
C SER A 82 -10.27 10.57 -9.03
N THR A 83 -10.96 9.87 -8.14
CA THR A 83 -11.10 8.42 -8.19
C THR A 83 -11.79 7.95 -9.47
N SER A 84 -12.83 8.66 -9.93
CA SER A 84 -13.53 8.34 -11.18
C SER A 84 -12.64 8.59 -12.39
N GLY A 85 -11.94 9.71 -12.44
CA GLY A 85 -11.03 10.04 -13.53
C GLY A 85 -9.87 9.05 -13.68
N ILE A 86 -9.32 8.54 -12.56
CA ILE A 86 -8.28 7.51 -12.57
C ILE A 86 -8.81 6.20 -13.15
N VAL A 87 -10.03 5.79 -12.79
CA VAL A 87 -10.67 4.58 -13.36
C VAL A 87 -10.98 4.76 -14.83
N ASP A 88 -11.42 5.95 -15.24
CA ASP A 88 -11.67 6.26 -16.65
C ASP A 88 -10.38 6.27 -17.49
N ALA A 89 -9.27 6.72 -16.93
CA ALA A 89 -7.96 6.66 -17.60
C ALA A 89 -7.47 5.20 -17.81
N GLN A 90 -7.96 4.23 -17.04
CA GLN A 90 -7.61 2.80 -17.13
C GLN A 90 -8.51 2.01 -18.11
N THR A 91 -9.16 2.65 -19.08
CA THR A 91 -10.04 1.96 -20.06
C THR A 91 -9.34 0.91 -20.88
N HIS A 92 -8.13 1.19 -21.35
CA HIS A 92 -7.38 0.32 -22.25
C HIS A 92 -6.42 -0.62 -21.51
N THR A 93 -5.75 -0.11 -20.49
CA THR A 93 -4.73 -0.86 -19.75
C THR A 93 -4.81 -0.56 -18.27
N TRP A 94 -4.73 -1.59 -17.46
CA TRP A 94 -4.66 -1.43 -16.01
C TRP A 94 -3.29 -0.92 -15.58
N TYR A 95 -3.27 -0.01 -14.61
CA TYR A 95 -2.04 0.56 -14.11
C TYR A 95 -1.15 -0.43 -13.36
N VAL A 96 -1.68 -1.58 -12.93
CA VAL A 96 -0.85 -2.65 -12.38
C VAL A 96 0.24 -3.10 -13.36
N LEU A 97 -0.03 -3.13 -14.67
CA LEU A 97 0.93 -3.50 -15.70
C LEU A 97 1.90 -2.35 -16.05
N LEU A 98 1.38 -1.12 -16.09
CA LEU A 98 2.17 0.07 -16.41
C LEU A 98 3.08 0.50 -15.24
N LEU A 99 2.59 0.40 -14.01
CA LEU A 99 3.24 0.87 -12.79
C LEU A 99 3.54 -0.29 -11.83
N LEU A 100 4.04 -1.41 -12.36
CA LEU A 100 4.31 -2.62 -11.56
C LEU A 100 5.18 -2.34 -10.32
N PRO A 101 6.29 -1.58 -10.37
CA PRO A 101 7.05 -1.23 -9.17
C PRO A 101 6.23 -0.43 -8.13
N SER A 102 5.43 0.54 -8.57
CA SER A 102 4.53 1.28 -7.67
C SER A 102 3.51 0.35 -7.02
N PHE A 103 2.97 -0.60 -7.76
CA PHE A 103 2.02 -1.57 -7.23
C PHE A 103 2.65 -2.45 -6.14
N VAL A 104 3.87 -2.97 -6.36
CA VAL A 104 4.60 -3.79 -5.37
C VAL A 104 4.92 -2.97 -4.12
N VAL A 105 5.40 -1.73 -4.28
CA VAL A 105 5.65 -0.82 -3.15
C VAL A 105 4.36 -0.52 -2.41
N TYR A 106 3.26 -0.27 -3.13
CA TYR A 106 1.95 -0.01 -2.54
C TYR A 106 1.44 -1.21 -1.74
N VAL A 107 1.51 -2.43 -2.28
CA VAL A 107 1.07 -3.66 -1.58
C VAL A 107 1.87 -3.87 -0.29
N THR A 108 3.18 -3.60 -0.30
CA THR A 108 4.00 -3.65 0.91
C THR A 108 3.65 -2.54 1.90
N ALA A 109 3.41 -1.33 1.41
CA ALA A 109 3.07 -0.18 2.24
C ALA A 109 1.68 -0.33 2.89
N MET A 110 0.68 -0.83 2.16
CA MET A 110 -0.67 -1.02 2.71
C MET A 110 -0.71 -2.03 3.86
N VAL A 111 0.12 -3.09 3.80
CA VAL A 111 0.23 -4.05 4.92
C VAL A 111 0.93 -3.39 6.11
N GLY A 112 1.93 -2.55 5.86
CA GLY A 112 2.63 -1.79 6.90
C GLY A 112 1.74 -0.75 7.58
N GLU A 113 0.89 -0.06 6.84
CA GLU A 113 -0.02 0.96 7.36
C GLU A 113 -1.15 0.37 8.21
N THR A 114 -1.63 -0.81 7.85
CA THR A 114 -2.72 -1.47 8.58
C THR A 114 -2.26 -2.22 9.82
N ASN A 115 -0.98 -2.14 10.20
CA ASN A 115 -0.41 -2.81 11.37
C ASN A 115 -0.69 -4.33 11.41
N ARG A 116 -0.88 -4.98 10.25
CA ARG A 116 -1.14 -6.42 10.16
C ARG A 116 0.13 -7.24 9.98
N ALA A 117 0.11 -8.46 10.48
CA ALA A 117 1.19 -9.40 10.25
C ALA A 117 1.49 -9.55 8.74
N PRO A 118 2.78 -9.54 8.33
CA PRO A 118 4.02 -9.73 9.12
C PRO A 118 4.55 -8.46 9.81
N PHE A 119 3.88 -7.30 9.67
CA PHE A 119 4.29 -5.99 10.16
C PHE A 119 3.55 -5.54 11.43
N ASP A 120 3.02 -6.50 12.18
CA ASP A 120 2.29 -6.28 13.43
C ASP A 120 3.27 -6.00 14.60
N LEU A 121 3.85 -4.81 14.56
CA LEU A 121 4.82 -4.36 15.56
C LEU A 121 4.18 -3.74 16.82
N PRO A 122 3.01 -3.11 16.72
CA PRO A 122 2.32 -2.55 17.88
C PRO A 122 1.85 -3.61 18.87
N GLU A 123 1.40 -4.77 18.35
CA GLU A 123 0.88 -5.91 19.15
C GLU A 123 1.99 -6.88 19.57
N ALA A 124 3.28 -6.47 19.54
CA ALA A 124 4.42 -7.33 19.87
C ALA A 124 4.27 -7.99 21.24
N GLU A 125 3.46 -9.05 21.36
CA GLU A 125 3.18 -9.76 22.63
C GLU A 125 4.46 -10.13 23.38
N GLY A 126 5.51 -10.51 22.67
CA GLY A 126 6.81 -10.84 23.25
C GLY A 126 7.63 -9.64 23.75
N GLU A 127 7.31 -8.40 23.33
CA GLU A 127 8.07 -7.19 23.67
C GLU A 127 7.26 -6.15 24.46
N LEU A 128 5.97 -5.97 24.11
CA LEU A 128 5.11 -4.88 24.61
C LEU A 128 3.77 -5.35 25.19
N VAL A 129 3.63 -6.63 25.50
CA VAL A 129 2.44 -7.28 26.07
C VAL A 129 1.25 -7.28 25.11
N GLY A 130 0.61 -6.16 24.83
CA GLY A 130 -0.47 -5.99 23.88
C GLY A 130 -0.42 -4.63 23.16
N GLY A 131 0.73 -3.93 23.26
CA GLY A 131 0.90 -2.65 22.60
C GLY A 131 0.00 -1.54 23.15
N PHE A 132 -0.47 -0.63 22.29
CA PHE A 132 -1.23 0.56 22.68
C PHE A 132 -2.62 0.24 23.26
N HIS A 133 -3.18 -0.94 23.02
CA HIS A 133 -4.51 -1.34 23.49
C HIS A 133 -4.49 -2.26 24.73
N THR A 134 -3.33 -2.46 25.37
CA THR A 134 -3.16 -3.35 26.52
C THR A 134 -4.13 -3.03 27.68
N GLU A 135 -4.34 -1.75 27.97
CA GLU A 135 -5.21 -1.29 29.07
C GLU A 135 -6.70 -1.19 28.67
N TYR A 136 -7.02 -1.42 27.40
CA TYR A 136 -8.36 -1.30 26.89
C TYR A 136 -9.07 -2.66 26.85
N SER A 137 -10.33 -2.69 27.33
CA SER A 137 -11.15 -3.91 27.35
C SER A 137 -12.54 -3.66 26.78
N SER A 138 -13.27 -4.75 26.52
CA SER A 138 -14.67 -4.74 26.09
C SER A 138 -14.91 -3.87 24.85
N LEU A 139 -15.89 -2.97 24.86
CA LEU A 139 -16.29 -2.15 23.72
C LEU A 139 -15.16 -1.26 23.18
N LYS A 140 -14.32 -0.69 24.05
CA LYS A 140 -13.20 0.14 23.64
C LYS A 140 -12.19 -0.64 22.79
N PHE A 141 -11.86 -1.86 23.21
CA PHE A 141 -11.01 -2.76 22.44
C PHE A 141 -11.63 -3.13 21.10
N ALA A 142 -12.95 -3.46 21.08
CA ALA A 142 -13.67 -3.76 19.85
C ALA A 142 -13.63 -2.58 18.84
N MET A 143 -13.66 -1.33 19.31
CA MET A 143 -13.59 -0.15 18.43
C MET A 143 -12.21 -0.02 17.76
N PHE A 144 -11.12 -0.36 18.43
CA PHE A 144 -9.78 -0.38 17.78
C PHE A 144 -9.71 -1.43 16.68
N PHE A 145 -10.20 -2.64 16.93
CA PHE A 145 -10.29 -3.67 15.90
C PHE A 145 -11.17 -3.26 14.72
N LEU A 146 -12.33 -2.66 15.01
CA LEU A 146 -13.20 -2.15 13.94
C LEU A 146 -12.46 -1.11 13.08
N ALA A 147 -11.75 -0.16 13.69
CA ALA A 147 -10.99 0.85 12.97
C ALA A 147 -9.90 0.22 12.08
N GLU A 148 -9.21 -0.81 12.57
CA GLU A 148 -8.21 -1.56 11.81
C GLU A 148 -8.82 -2.24 10.57
N TYR A 149 -9.94 -2.96 10.72
CA TYR A 149 -10.62 -3.59 9.59
C TYR A 149 -11.19 -2.57 8.59
N VAL A 150 -11.69 -1.43 9.05
CA VAL A 150 -12.11 -0.33 8.18
C VAL A 150 -10.92 0.21 7.40
N ASN A 151 -9.77 0.40 8.04
CA ASN A 151 -8.56 0.83 7.34
C ASN A 151 -8.10 -0.20 6.30
N MET A 152 -8.09 -1.51 6.64
CA MET A 152 -7.79 -2.59 5.68
C MET A 152 -8.70 -2.55 4.45
N THR A 153 -10.00 -2.35 4.63
CA THR A 153 -10.93 -2.26 3.50
C THR A 153 -10.71 -0.99 2.67
N THR A 154 -10.39 0.13 3.32
CA THR A 154 -10.10 1.40 2.65
C THR A 154 -8.86 1.32 1.77
N VAL A 155 -7.74 0.81 2.28
CA VAL A 155 -6.51 0.65 1.47
C VAL A 155 -6.69 -0.37 0.36
N SER A 156 -7.48 -1.44 0.57
CA SER A 156 -7.83 -2.42 -0.45
C SER A 156 -8.71 -1.81 -1.56
N ALA A 157 -9.65 -0.94 -1.19
CA ALA A 157 -10.48 -0.20 -2.15
C ALA A 157 -9.63 0.79 -2.96
N LEU A 158 -8.69 1.50 -2.32
CA LEU A 158 -7.73 2.36 -3.02
C LEU A 158 -6.84 1.56 -3.98
N ALA A 159 -6.30 0.42 -3.58
CA ALA A 159 -5.54 -0.47 -4.47
C ALA A 159 -6.33 -0.85 -5.71
N THR A 160 -7.61 -1.19 -5.53
CA THR A 160 -8.51 -1.56 -6.60
C THR A 160 -8.76 -0.40 -7.56
N THR A 161 -9.01 0.80 -7.07
CA THR A 161 -9.28 1.98 -7.90
C THR A 161 -8.04 2.46 -8.63
N LEU A 162 -6.88 2.46 -7.97
CA LEU A 162 -5.64 3.02 -8.52
C LEU A 162 -4.94 2.09 -9.52
N PHE A 163 -4.98 0.77 -9.30
CA PHE A 163 -4.19 -0.18 -10.08
C PHE A 163 -5.00 -1.18 -10.90
N LEU A 164 -6.18 -1.59 -10.42
CA LEU A 164 -6.99 -2.63 -11.05
C LEU A 164 -8.22 -2.11 -11.81
N GLY A 165 -8.26 -0.82 -12.13
CA GLY A 165 -9.37 -0.23 -12.92
C GLY A 165 -10.69 -0.15 -12.16
N GLY A 166 -10.67 -0.13 -10.82
CA GLY A 166 -11.86 0.07 -9.99
C GLY A 166 -12.99 -0.92 -10.29
N TRP A 167 -14.14 -0.38 -10.66
CA TRP A 167 -15.37 -1.13 -10.97
C TRP A 167 -15.42 -1.76 -12.36
N ARG A 168 -14.39 -1.58 -13.21
CA ARG A 168 -14.36 -2.17 -14.56
C ARG A 168 -14.07 -3.67 -14.51
N ALA A 169 -14.71 -4.40 -15.43
CA ALA A 169 -14.46 -5.84 -15.60
C ALA A 169 -13.00 -6.12 -15.97
N PRO A 170 -12.42 -7.24 -15.50
CA PRO A 170 -11.07 -7.67 -15.92
C PRO A 170 -11.07 -8.11 -17.40
N TRP A 171 -9.93 -7.87 -18.06
CA TRP A 171 -9.71 -8.48 -19.37
C TRP A 171 -9.61 -10.01 -19.21
N PRO A 172 -10.28 -10.87 -20.03
CA PRO A 172 -10.98 -10.58 -21.28
C PRO A 172 -12.48 -10.26 -21.13
N LEU A 173 -13.06 -10.29 -19.93
CA LEU A 173 -14.50 -10.09 -19.70
C LEU A 173 -14.97 -8.66 -20.07
N SER A 174 -14.04 -7.69 -20.05
CA SER A 174 -14.31 -6.31 -20.46
C SER A 174 -14.72 -6.15 -21.94
N LEU A 175 -14.47 -7.17 -22.77
CA LEU A 175 -14.89 -7.18 -24.17
C LEU A 175 -16.42 -7.29 -24.34
N TRP A 176 -17.10 -7.81 -23.35
CA TRP A 176 -18.55 -7.94 -23.35
C TRP A 176 -19.18 -6.73 -22.66
N SER A 177 -19.89 -5.90 -23.42
CA SER A 177 -20.48 -4.64 -22.94
C SER A 177 -21.47 -4.84 -21.77
N GLY A 178 -22.13 -5.99 -21.69
CA GLY A 178 -23.04 -6.34 -20.59
C GLY A 178 -22.40 -6.40 -19.21
N PHE A 179 -21.13 -6.75 -19.11
CA PHE A 179 -20.43 -6.86 -17.81
C PHE A 179 -19.98 -5.52 -17.21
N ASN A 180 -20.08 -4.43 -17.94
CA ASN A 180 -19.78 -3.08 -17.47
C ASN A 180 -21.05 -2.23 -17.25
N SER A 181 -22.25 -2.83 -17.33
CA SER A 181 -23.53 -2.14 -17.16
C SER A 181 -24.33 -2.70 -15.97
N GLY A 182 -25.27 -1.91 -15.45
CA GLY A 182 -26.12 -2.29 -14.33
C GLY A 182 -25.36 -2.54 -13.02
N TRP A 183 -25.62 -3.65 -12.35
CA TRP A 183 -25.03 -4.02 -11.05
C TRP A 183 -23.65 -4.68 -11.14
N TRP A 184 -23.21 -5.11 -12.31
CA TRP A 184 -21.92 -5.78 -12.51
C TRP A 184 -20.71 -4.97 -12.04
N PRO A 185 -20.63 -3.64 -12.27
CA PRO A 185 -19.54 -2.83 -11.76
C PRO A 185 -19.34 -2.92 -10.25
N LEU A 186 -20.43 -2.96 -9.48
CA LEU A 186 -20.37 -3.13 -8.03
C LEU A 186 -19.79 -4.51 -7.66
N VAL A 187 -20.25 -5.57 -8.33
CA VAL A 187 -19.76 -6.93 -8.10
C VAL A 187 -18.26 -7.02 -8.38
N TRP A 188 -17.79 -6.47 -9.50
CA TRP A 188 -16.36 -6.46 -9.84
C TRP A 188 -15.52 -5.70 -8.82
N PHE A 189 -16.00 -4.56 -8.35
CA PHE A 189 -15.32 -3.78 -7.32
C PHE A 189 -15.20 -4.58 -6.02
N VAL A 190 -16.29 -5.14 -5.54
CA VAL A 190 -16.32 -5.94 -4.30
C VAL A 190 -15.42 -7.17 -4.44
N VAL A 191 -15.46 -7.91 -5.54
CA VAL A 191 -14.61 -9.09 -5.75
C VAL A 191 -13.12 -8.72 -5.71
N LYS A 192 -12.72 -7.60 -6.34
CA LYS A 192 -11.32 -7.16 -6.31
C LYS A 192 -10.88 -6.73 -4.90
N VAL A 193 -11.73 -6.03 -4.16
CA VAL A 193 -11.45 -5.70 -2.76
C VAL A 193 -11.30 -6.98 -1.93
N TRP A 194 -12.17 -7.96 -2.12
CA TRP A 194 -12.08 -9.26 -1.46
C TRP A 194 -10.76 -10.00 -1.78
N LEU A 195 -10.27 -9.91 -3.01
CA LEU A 195 -8.95 -10.48 -3.36
C LEU A 195 -7.82 -9.87 -2.53
N PHE A 196 -7.84 -8.55 -2.29
CA PHE A 196 -6.86 -7.93 -1.40
C PHE A 196 -7.03 -8.35 0.05
N LEU A 197 -8.25 -8.47 0.54
CA LEU A 197 -8.50 -8.98 1.89
C LEU A 197 -8.04 -10.44 2.05
N LEU A 198 -8.23 -11.27 1.02
CA LEU A 198 -7.67 -12.62 0.97
C LEU A 198 -6.12 -12.60 0.96
N LEU A 199 -5.52 -11.64 0.24
CA LEU A 199 -4.07 -11.44 0.26
C LEU A 199 -3.58 -11.13 1.68
N PHE A 200 -4.24 -10.26 2.43
CA PHE A 200 -3.91 -10.00 3.84
C PHE A 200 -3.96 -11.26 4.70
N MET A 201 -5.02 -12.06 4.55
CA MET A 201 -5.15 -13.33 5.28
C MET A 201 -4.04 -14.31 4.89
N TRP A 202 -3.70 -14.40 3.62
CA TRP A 202 -2.63 -15.26 3.12
C TRP A 202 -1.25 -14.82 3.63
N LEU A 203 -0.93 -13.53 3.57
CA LEU A 203 0.32 -12.99 4.11
C LEU A 203 0.46 -13.25 5.60
N ARG A 204 -0.62 -13.08 6.37
CA ARG A 204 -0.65 -13.39 7.81
C ARG A 204 -0.35 -14.86 8.11
N ALA A 205 -0.84 -15.77 7.26
CA ALA A 205 -0.66 -17.21 7.47
C ALA A 205 0.72 -17.74 7.02
N THR A 206 1.38 -17.07 6.07
CA THR A 206 2.58 -17.60 5.41
C THR A 206 3.87 -16.93 5.87
N LEU A 207 3.85 -15.63 6.15
CA LEU A 207 5.06 -14.87 6.45
C LEU A 207 5.33 -14.81 7.96
N PRO A 208 6.59 -15.06 8.38
CA PRO A 208 6.99 -14.84 9.74
C PRO A 208 7.02 -13.33 10.04
N ARG A 209 6.82 -13.01 11.31
CA ARG A 209 6.88 -11.63 11.80
C ARG A 209 8.28 -11.04 11.63
N LEU A 210 8.36 -9.81 11.15
CA LEU A 210 9.61 -9.06 11.04
C LEU A 210 9.91 -8.30 12.35
N ARG A 211 11.22 -8.14 12.63
CA ARG A 211 11.68 -7.31 13.73
C ARG A 211 11.57 -5.83 13.37
N TYR A 212 11.34 -4.95 14.37
CA TYR A 212 11.16 -3.51 14.18
C TYR A 212 12.29 -2.87 13.34
N ASP A 213 13.56 -3.18 13.67
CA ASP A 213 14.72 -2.62 12.95
C ASP A 213 14.74 -3.00 11.47
N GLN A 214 14.39 -4.25 11.16
CA GLN A 214 14.33 -4.76 9.77
C GLN A 214 13.22 -4.08 8.99
N PHE A 215 12.07 -3.91 9.62
CA PHE A 215 10.91 -3.28 9.04
C PHE A 215 11.15 -1.79 8.76
N MET A 216 11.69 -1.03 9.72
CA MET A 216 12.03 0.38 9.50
C MET A 216 13.14 0.53 8.45
N ALA A 217 14.13 -0.37 8.43
CA ALA A 217 15.16 -0.39 7.39
C ALA A 217 14.58 -0.67 6.00
N LEU A 218 13.57 -1.54 5.88
CA LEU A 218 12.86 -1.81 4.63
C LEU A 218 12.16 -0.54 4.12
N GLY A 219 11.42 0.15 4.96
CA GLY A 219 10.72 1.40 4.61
C GLY A 219 11.68 2.49 4.13
N TRP A 220 12.61 2.87 4.99
CA TRP A 220 13.50 4.01 4.75
C TRP A 220 14.64 3.74 3.75
N LYS A 221 15.22 2.52 3.77
CA LYS A 221 16.39 2.21 2.92
C LYS A 221 16.03 1.58 1.58
N LEU A 222 14.81 1.05 1.44
CA LEU A 222 14.40 0.37 0.20
C LEU A 222 13.16 1.03 -0.41
N LEU A 223 12.01 1.06 0.29
CA LEU A 223 10.75 1.49 -0.32
C LEU A 223 10.77 2.95 -0.75
N ILE A 224 11.17 3.87 0.13
CA ILE A 224 11.20 5.30 -0.17
C ILE A 224 12.19 5.63 -1.31
N PRO A 225 13.47 5.21 -1.29
CA PRO A 225 14.37 5.49 -2.40
C PRO A 225 13.93 4.85 -3.72
N VAL A 226 13.42 3.62 -3.68
CA VAL A 226 12.92 2.94 -4.88
C VAL A 226 11.73 3.68 -5.48
N SER A 227 10.75 4.06 -4.67
CA SER A 227 9.58 4.81 -5.14
C SER A 227 9.97 6.18 -5.71
N LEU A 228 10.92 6.88 -5.10
CA LEU A 228 11.40 8.17 -5.57
C LEU A 228 12.09 8.06 -6.93
N VAL A 229 13.01 7.10 -7.08
CA VAL A 229 13.67 6.83 -8.37
C VAL A 229 12.64 6.42 -9.42
N TRP A 230 11.66 5.61 -9.03
CA TRP A 230 10.61 5.17 -9.94
C TRP A 230 9.74 6.34 -10.43
N ILE A 231 9.35 7.28 -9.57
CA ILE A 231 8.62 8.49 -9.99
C ILE A 231 9.39 9.29 -11.01
N LEU A 232 10.72 9.47 -10.81
CA LEU A 232 11.56 10.18 -11.77
C LEU A 232 11.60 9.47 -13.13
N ILE A 233 11.72 8.13 -13.13
CA ILE A 233 11.65 7.32 -14.36
C ILE A 233 10.30 7.51 -15.06
N VAL A 234 9.20 7.42 -14.31
CA VAL A 234 7.83 7.62 -14.83
C VAL A 234 7.68 9.02 -15.43
N ALA A 235 8.16 10.06 -14.75
CA ALA A 235 8.14 11.43 -15.25
C ALA A 235 8.93 11.58 -16.56
N CYS A 236 10.13 10.98 -16.66
CA CYS A 236 10.92 10.96 -17.87
C CYS A 236 10.23 10.22 -19.03
N LEU A 237 9.66 9.04 -18.77
CA LEU A 237 8.91 8.27 -19.78
C LEU A 237 7.71 9.07 -20.31
N ARG A 238 6.99 9.73 -19.41
CA ARG A 238 5.83 10.55 -19.75
C ARG A 238 6.23 11.77 -20.58
N SER A 239 7.30 12.46 -20.21
CA SER A 239 7.83 13.62 -20.96
C SER A 239 8.36 13.23 -22.34
N ALA A 240 8.91 12.03 -22.48
CA ALA A 240 9.37 11.49 -23.77
C ALA A 240 8.22 10.92 -24.65
N GLY A 241 6.97 10.94 -24.18
CA GLY A 241 5.82 10.40 -24.92
C GLY A 241 5.75 8.87 -24.95
N LEU A 242 6.61 8.17 -24.20
CA LEU A 242 6.69 6.71 -24.13
C LEU A 242 5.69 6.15 -23.10
N THR A 243 4.41 6.23 -23.41
CA THR A 243 3.31 5.86 -22.48
C THR A 243 2.83 4.41 -22.61
N GLY A 244 3.52 3.58 -23.39
CA GLY A 244 3.15 2.18 -23.63
C GLY A 244 3.56 1.22 -22.49
N VAL A 245 2.98 0.01 -22.52
CA VAL A 245 3.29 -1.05 -21.56
C VAL A 245 4.73 -1.53 -21.70
N LEU A 246 5.23 -1.70 -22.93
CA LEU A 246 6.58 -2.19 -23.20
C LEU A 246 7.68 -1.28 -22.61
N PRO A 247 7.71 0.04 -22.85
CA PRO A 247 8.73 0.90 -22.24
C PRO A 247 8.65 0.96 -20.72
N SER A 248 7.44 0.90 -20.13
CA SER A 248 7.31 0.89 -18.67
C SER A 248 7.80 -0.41 -18.06
N LEU A 249 7.53 -1.56 -18.67
CA LEU A 249 8.06 -2.86 -18.21
C LEU A 249 9.58 -2.94 -18.40
N ALA A 250 10.12 -2.43 -19.49
CA ALA A 250 11.56 -2.35 -19.70
C ALA A 250 12.26 -1.48 -18.64
N ALA A 251 11.66 -0.34 -18.29
CA ALA A 251 12.16 0.52 -17.22
C ALA A 251 12.05 -0.14 -15.84
N ALA A 252 10.97 -0.87 -15.56
CA ALA A 252 10.80 -1.64 -14.33
C ALA A 252 11.85 -2.76 -14.22
N ALA A 253 12.11 -3.48 -15.32
CA ALA A 253 13.16 -4.50 -15.37
C ALA A 253 14.56 -3.90 -15.16
N GLY A 254 14.83 -2.72 -15.75
CA GLY A 254 16.07 -1.97 -15.54
C GLY A 254 16.27 -1.55 -14.07
N LEU A 255 15.23 -1.04 -13.43
CA LEU A 255 15.26 -0.71 -12.01
C LEU A 255 15.55 -1.94 -11.14
N LEU A 256 14.90 -3.06 -11.43
CA LEU A 256 15.09 -4.31 -10.70
C LEU A 256 16.52 -4.84 -10.88
N ALA A 257 17.06 -4.80 -12.11
CA ALA A 257 18.45 -5.17 -12.39
C ALA A 257 19.44 -4.27 -11.63
N ALA A 258 19.19 -2.96 -11.59
CA ALA A 258 20.02 -2.02 -10.84
C ALA A 258 20.00 -2.30 -9.33
N LEU A 259 18.85 -2.63 -8.76
CA LEU A 259 18.72 -3.00 -7.34
C LEU A 259 19.46 -4.30 -7.02
N ILE A 260 19.36 -5.32 -7.88
CA ILE A 260 20.09 -6.60 -7.72
C ILE A 260 21.61 -6.34 -7.79
N ALA A 261 22.07 -5.54 -8.77
CA ALA A 261 23.47 -5.20 -8.92
C ALA A 261 24.01 -4.42 -7.70
N ALA A 262 23.25 -3.44 -7.20
CA ALA A 262 23.61 -2.68 -6.01
C ALA A 262 23.70 -3.58 -4.76
N ASN A 263 22.78 -4.54 -4.60
CA ASN A 263 22.80 -5.50 -3.50
C ASN A 263 23.99 -6.47 -3.62
N ALA A 264 24.30 -6.94 -4.82
CA ALA A 264 25.48 -7.77 -5.10
C ALA A 264 26.80 -7.06 -4.78
N LEU A 265 26.91 -5.77 -5.16
CA LEU A 265 28.05 -4.95 -4.81
C LEU A 265 28.19 -4.75 -3.30
N ARG A 266 27.12 -4.45 -2.59
CA ARG A 266 27.11 -4.34 -1.12
C ARG A 266 27.58 -5.63 -0.44
N ARG A 267 27.14 -6.79 -0.93
CA ARG A 267 27.58 -8.10 -0.40
C ARG A 267 29.08 -8.33 -0.61
N ARG A 268 29.66 -7.91 -1.73
CA ARG A 268 31.09 -8.01 -2.00
C ARG A 268 31.94 -7.11 -1.10
N VAL A 269 31.47 -5.88 -0.84
CA VAL A 269 32.17 -4.92 0.02
C VAL A 269 32.13 -5.34 1.52
N ASN A 270 31.04 -5.96 1.94
CA ASN A 270 30.86 -6.40 3.33
C ASN A 270 31.35 -7.82 3.62
N HIS A 271 32.09 -8.46 2.70
CA HIS A 271 32.76 -9.72 3.03
C HIS A 271 33.85 -9.42 4.08
N PRO A 272 33.79 -10.00 5.29
CA PRO A 272 34.86 -9.87 6.27
C PRO A 272 36.15 -10.41 5.67
N LEU A 273 37.23 -9.65 5.79
CA LEU A 273 38.56 -10.12 5.46
C LEU A 273 38.80 -11.47 6.14
N PRO A 274 39.46 -12.44 5.48
CA PRO A 274 39.80 -13.69 6.13
C PRO A 274 40.61 -13.39 7.41
N PRO A 275 40.39 -14.15 8.49
CA PRO A 275 41.14 -13.94 9.74
C PRO A 275 42.65 -13.98 9.45
N PRO A 276 43.46 -13.15 10.13
CA PRO A 276 44.90 -13.19 9.96
C PRO A 276 45.42 -14.59 10.26
N PRO A 277 46.46 -15.05 9.51
CA PRO A 277 47.07 -16.34 9.74
C PRO A 277 47.51 -16.45 11.22
N PRO A 278 47.41 -17.64 11.84
CA PRO A 278 47.83 -17.83 13.20
C PRO A 278 49.32 -17.46 13.34
N PRO A 279 49.77 -16.85 14.47
CA PRO A 279 51.16 -16.53 14.66
C PRO A 279 51.98 -17.82 14.60
N ASP A 280 53.06 -17.78 13.81
CA ASP A 280 54.01 -18.89 13.70
C ASP A 280 54.47 -19.26 15.12
N ARG A 281 54.19 -20.50 15.52
CA ARG A 281 54.71 -21.03 16.76
C ARG A 281 56.20 -21.27 16.55
N ALA A 282 57.01 -20.34 17.03
CA ALA A 282 58.43 -20.52 17.18
C ALA A 282 58.75 -21.48 18.36
#